data_fb8c25207dc8bd758673e904cfce23ec
#
_entry.id   fb8c25207dc8bd758673e904cfce23ec
#
_cell.length_a   1.000
_cell.length_b   1.000
_cell.length_c   1.000
_cell.angle_alpha   90.00
_cell.angle_beta   90.00
_cell.angle_gamma   90.00
#
_symmetry.space_group_name_H-M   'P 1'
#
loop_
_entity.id
_entity.type
_entity.pdbx_description
1 polymer ?
#
loop_
_entity_poly.entity_id
_entity_poly.type
_entity_poly.pdbx_seq_one_letter_code
_entity_poly.pdbx_strand_id
1 'polypeptide(L)'
;VTHGVDTGFLVFNERTYPGLIALLDELQVPSAHSDMSFSVQVPGAGALGAQALEWSGSNLATVFAQRRNLLRPRFWGMLRELLRFNQLCTTLAESGEEAALAQPLGNFLAQHGFGTAFRDWYFLPMLGCIWSCPTDQMLRFPVATMIRFCHNHGLIQVSNRPQWFTVAGGARQYVDKLLRGLDARLGVPVQRI
;
A
#
# COMPACT_ATOMS: atom_id res chain seq x y z
N VAL A 1 -13.69 2.77 -26.77
CA VAL A 1 -12.33 3.16 -26.41
C VAL A 1 -11.70 1.97 -25.71
N THR A 2 -10.53 1.51 -26.19
CA THR A 2 -9.79 0.40 -25.56
C THR A 2 -8.78 1.02 -24.60
N HIS A 3 -8.81 0.61 -23.34
CA HIS A 3 -7.86 1.04 -22.32
C HIS A 3 -6.88 -0.10 -22.02
N GLY A 4 -5.58 0.18 -22.02
CA GLY A 4 -4.57 -0.71 -21.48
C GLY A 4 -4.60 -0.66 -19.94
N VAL A 5 -4.57 -1.83 -19.31
CA VAL A 5 -4.53 -1.94 -17.85
C VAL A 5 -3.30 -2.77 -17.48
N ASP A 6 -2.39 -2.19 -16.71
CA ASP A 6 -1.27 -2.93 -16.14
C ASP A 6 -1.78 -3.82 -14.99
N THR A 7 -1.43 -5.09 -15.04
CA THR A 7 -1.85 -6.09 -14.03
C THR A 7 -0.71 -6.52 -13.11
N GLY A 8 0.47 -5.99 -13.32
CA GLY A 8 1.66 -6.25 -12.51
C GLY A 8 2.13 -5.00 -11.76
N PHE A 9 3.33 -4.54 -12.10
CA PHE A 9 3.93 -3.35 -11.50
C PHE A 9 3.23 -2.07 -12.00
N LEU A 10 2.77 -1.22 -11.07
CA LEU A 10 1.91 -0.07 -11.38
C LEU A 10 2.60 1.28 -11.16
N VAL A 11 3.30 1.45 -10.04
CA VAL A 11 3.83 2.74 -9.60
C VAL A 11 5.21 2.58 -8.96
N PHE A 12 6.05 3.62 -9.08
CA PHE A 12 7.37 3.70 -8.47
C PHE A 12 7.65 5.11 -7.95
N ASN A 13 8.71 5.26 -7.18
CA ASN A 13 9.21 6.56 -6.73
C ASN A 13 10.74 6.59 -6.76
N GLU A 14 11.30 7.78 -6.76
CA GLU A 14 12.75 7.98 -6.89
C GLU A 14 13.55 7.43 -5.69
N ARG A 15 12.92 7.37 -4.53
CA ARG A 15 13.57 6.99 -3.27
C ARG A 15 13.88 5.47 -3.21
N THR A 16 12.97 4.65 -3.71
CA THR A 16 13.04 3.18 -3.54
C THR A 16 13.31 2.42 -4.83
N TYR A 17 13.25 3.08 -5.99
CA TYR A 17 13.38 2.43 -7.30
C TYR A 17 14.48 3.03 -8.19
N PRO A 18 15.70 3.37 -7.68
CA PRO A 18 16.72 4.00 -8.50
C PRO A 18 17.17 3.13 -9.69
N GLY A 19 17.20 1.81 -9.52
CA GLY A 19 17.53 0.88 -10.61
C GLY A 19 16.49 0.83 -11.72
N LEU A 20 15.19 0.93 -11.37
CA LEU A 20 14.14 1.01 -12.39
C LEU A 20 14.21 2.33 -13.15
N ILE A 21 14.46 3.44 -12.47
CA ILE A 21 14.60 4.75 -13.10
C ILE A 21 15.75 4.74 -14.09
N ALA A 22 16.92 4.25 -13.68
CA ALA A 22 18.06 4.10 -14.58
C ALA A 22 17.74 3.23 -15.81
N LEU A 23 17.02 2.14 -15.64
CA LEU A 23 16.56 1.29 -16.74
C LEU A 23 15.60 2.02 -17.69
N LEU A 24 14.62 2.77 -17.15
CA LEU A 24 13.67 3.53 -17.96
C LEU A 24 14.39 4.64 -18.75
N ASP A 25 15.38 5.30 -18.14
CA ASP A 25 16.21 6.31 -18.78
C ASP A 25 17.07 5.70 -19.92
N GLU A 26 17.73 4.56 -19.67
CA GLU A 26 18.49 3.82 -20.68
C GLU A 26 17.62 3.41 -21.88
N LEU A 27 16.42 2.93 -21.58
CA LEU A 27 15.45 2.53 -22.59
C LEU A 27 14.71 3.73 -23.22
N GLN A 28 14.94 4.94 -22.76
CA GLN A 28 14.20 6.14 -23.18
C GLN A 28 12.67 5.94 -23.09
N VAL A 29 12.21 5.42 -21.95
CA VAL A 29 10.79 5.24 -21.64
C VAL A 29 10.35 6.31 -20.66
N PRO A 30 9.47 7.23 -21.06
CA PRO A 30 9.05 8.32 -20.19
C PRO A 30 8.17 7.83 -19.05
N SER A 31 8.25 8.50 -17.91
CA SER A 31 7.35 8.35 -16.77
C SER A 31 6.37 9.50 -16.68
N ALA A 32 5.25 9.28 -16.00
CA ALA A 32 4.24 10.28 -15.71
C ALA A 32 3.98 10.35 -14.21
N HIS A 33 3.64 11.53 -13.69
CA HIS A 33 3.23 11.70 -12.30
C HIS A 33 2.00 10.85 -11.99
N SER A 34 2.00 10.23 -10.83
CA SER A 34 0.89 9.42 -10.33
C SER A 34 0.63 9.73 -8.85
N ASP A 35 -0.58 9.44 -8.42
CA ASP A 35 -0.97 9.52 -7.02
C ASP A 35 -1.14 8.13 -6.44
N MET A 36 -0.41 7.85 -5.35
CA MET A 36 -0.64 6.65 -4.55
C MET A 36 -1.76 6.91 -3.56
N SER A 37 -2.99 6.86 -4.04
CA SER A 37 -4.18 7.05 -3.23
C SER A 37 -4.73 5.72 -2.73
N PHE A 38 -5.45 5.76 -1.61
CA PHE A 38 -6.05 4.61 -0.96
C PHE A 38 -7.46 4.98 -0.48
N SER A 39 -8.44 4.19 -0.82
CA SER A 39 -9.81 4.31 -0.35
C SER A 39 -10.33 2.99 0.18
N VAL A 40 -11.24 3.05 1.13
CA VAL A 40 -11.82 1.89 1.81
C VAL A 40 -13.33 1.97 1.76
N GLN A 41 -13.95 0.83 1.44
CA GLN A 41 -15.36 0.58 1.64
C GLN A 41 -15.53 -0.63 2.55
N VAL A 42 -16.21 -0.46 3.70
CA VAL A 42 -16.48 -1.55 4.63
C VAL A 42 -17.99 -1.75 4.74
N PRO A 43 -18.56 -2.80 4.15
CA PRO A 43 -19.98 -3.09 4.22
C PRO A 43 -20.46 -3.25 5.67
N GLY A 44 -21.64 -2.74 5.98
CA GLY A 44 -22.24 -2.84 7.32
C GLY A 44 -21.57 -2.02 8.43
N ALA A 45 -20.43 -1.36 8.15
CA ALA A 45 -19.72 -0.55 9.14
C ALA A 45 -20.13 0.94 9.10
N GLY A 46 -21.16 1.31 8.37
CA GLY A 46 -21.69 2.67 8.33
C GLY A 46 -22.36 3.11 9.63
N ALA A 47 -22.70 4.41 9.72
CA ALA A 47 -23.18 5.04 10.97
C ALA A 47 -24.45 4.41 11.55
N LEU A 48 -25.30 3.82 10.72
CA LEU A 48 -26.56 3.18 11.12
C LEU A 48 -26.58 1.66 10.87
N GLY A 49 -25.38 1.04 10.70
CA GLY A 49 -25.25 -0.41 10.49
C GLY A 49 -25.65 -0.93 9.11
N ALA A 50 -26.59 -0.27 8.43
CA ALA A 50 -27.12 -0.69 7.12
C ALA A 50 -26.31 -0.17 5.93
N GLN A 51 -25.45 0.81 6.13
CA GLN A 51 -24.66 1.43 5.07
C GLN A 51 -23.19 1.07 5.19
N ALA A 52 -22.46 1.12 4.06
CA ALA A 52 -21.01 0.97 4.07
C ALA A 52 -20.35 2.19 4.74
N LEU A 53 -19.23 1.96 5.43
CA LEU A 53 -18.27 3.00 5.77
C LEU A 53 -17.39 3.23 4.55
N GLU A 54 -17.28 4.47 4.10
CA GLU A 54 -16.42 4.87 2.98
C GLU A 54 -15.56 6.07 3.38
N TRP A 55 -14.28 6.00 3.09
CA TRP A 55 -13.33 7.09 3.34
C TRP A 55 -12.05 6.88 2.54
N SER A 56 -11.24 7.94 2.38
CA SER A 56 -9.92 7.90 1.76
C SER A 56 -8.92 8.73 2.55
N GLY A 57 -7.68 8.30 2.57
CA GLY A 57 -6.57 8.97 3.28
C GLY A 57 -5.88 10.10 2.49
N SER A 58 -6.44 10.57 1.37
CA SER A 58 -5.78 11.55 0.50
C SER A 58 -5.74 12.95 1.12
N ASN A 59 -6.84 13.40 1.75
CA ASN A 59 -6.95 14.70 2.40
C ASN A 59 -8.13 14.70 3.39
N LEU A 60 -8.28 15.78 4.18
CA LEU A 60 -9.35 15.88 5.18
C LEU A 60 -10.75 15.80 4.58
N ALA A 61 -10.97 16.34 3.38
CA ALA A 61 -12.28 16.26 2.73
C ALA A 61 -12.64 14.82 2.38
N THR A 62 -11.68 14.02 1.94
CA THR A 62 -11.89 12.60 1.60
C THR A 62 -11.92 11.70 2.83
N VAL A 63 -11.19 12.02 3.89
CA VAL A 63 -11.30 11.34 5.20
C VAL A 63 -12.73 11.47 5.73
N PHE A 64 -13.33 12.64 5.61
CA PHE A 64 -14.70 12.92 6.03
C PHE A 64 -15.67 13.03 4.85
N ALA A 65 -15.47 12.27 3.76
CA ALA A 65 -16.38 12.19 2.63
C ALA A 65 -17.81 11.88 3.09
N GLN A 66 -17.95 10.97 4.04
CA GLN A 66 -19.17 10.75 4.80
C GLN A 66 -19.17 11.66 6.04
N ARG A 67 -19.75 12.86 5.96
CA ARG A 67 -19.72 13.89 7.03
C ARG A 67 -20.20 13.39 8.39
N ARG A 68 -21.10 12.40 8.44
CA ARG A 68 -21.55 11.75 9.67
C ARG A 68 -20.42 11.09 10.47
N ASN A 69 -19.29 10.77 9.85
CA ASN A 69 -18.11 10.23 10.53
C ASN A 69 -17.46 11.25 11.48
N LEU A 70 -17.70 12.55 11.30
CA LEU A 70 -17.31 13.60 12.26
C LEU A 70 -17.90 13.40 13.65
N LEU A 71 -19.11 12.80 13.74
CA LEU A 71 -19.83 12.55 14.98
C LEU A 71 -19.61 11.13 15.52
N ARG A 72 -18.67 10.36 14.95
CA ARG A 72 -18.43 8.95 15.32
C ARG A 72 -17.16 8.80 16.16
N PRO A 73 -17.25 8.59 17.48
CA PRO A 73 -16.08 8.40 18.34
C PRO A 73 -15.18 7.23 17.88
N ARG A 74 -15.79 6.16 17.38
CA ARG A 74 -15.05 4.98 16.86
C ARG A 74 -14.22 5.31 15.62
N PHE A 75 -14.69 6.21 14.75
CA PHE A 75 -13.95 6.67 13.59
C PHE A 75 -12.75 7.54 14.00
N TRP A 76 -12.94 8.45 14.95
CA TRP A 76 -11.84 9.23 15.54
C TRP A 76 -10.82 8.35 16.28
N GLY A 77 -11.30 7.30 16.96
CA GLY A 77 -10.44 6.30 17.57
C GLY A 77 -9.52 5.63 16.53
N MET A 78 -10.09 5.20 15.40
CA MET A 78 -9.32 4.64 14.27
C MET A 78 -8.26 5.62 13.76
N LEU A 79 -8.61 6.89 13.52
CA LEU A 79 -7.65 7.91 13.04
C LEU A 79 -6.52 8.14 14.04
N ARG A 80 -6.83 8.21 15.34
CA ARG A 80 -5.82 8.34 16.40
C ARG A 80 -4.88 7.13 16.44
N GLU A 81 -5.42 5.94 16.30
CA GLU A 81 -4.64 4.70 16.26
C GLU A 81 -3.76 4.62 15.01
N LEU A 82 -4.23 5.13 13.87
CA LEU A 82 -3.44 5.26 12.65
C LEU A 82 -2.19 6.12 12.90
N LEU A 83 -2.35 7.30 13.50
CA LEU A 83 -1.21 8.18 13.80
C LEU A 83 -0.25 7.52 14.80
N ARG A 84 -0.78 6.88 15.85
CA ARG A 84 0.01 6.14 16.83
C ARG A 84 0.77 4.97 16.20
N PHE A 85 0.14 4.25 15.29
CA PHE A 85 0.76 3.15 14.56
C PHE A 85 1.92 3.65 13.68
N ASN A 86 1.70 4.72 12.93
CA ASN A 86 2.74 5.32 12.09
C ASN A 86 3.96 5.74 12.92
N GLN A 87 3.74 6.40 14.05
CA GLN A 87 4.82 6.80 14.96
C GLN A 87 5.56 5.60 15.53
N LEU A 88 4.84 4.60 16.05
CA LEU A 88 5.43 3.38 16.60
C LEU A 88 6.28 2.64 15.56
N CYS A 89 5.73 2.43 14.36
CA CYS A 89 6.42 1.72 13.29
C CYS A 89 7.65 2.48 12.77
N THR A 90 7.60 3.81 12.71
CA THR A 90 8.77 4.63 12.36
C THR A 90 9.88 4.46 13.41
N THR A 91 9.55 4.60 14.69
CA THR A 91 10.52 4.39 15.78
C THR A 91 11.15 2.99 15.74
N LEU A 92 10.35 1.94 15.55
CA LEU A 92 10.84 0.57 15.45
C LEU A 92 11.70 0.32 14.21
N ALA A 93 11.37 0.95 13.08
CA ALA A 93 12.18 0.85 11.86
C ALA A 93 13.56 1.51 12.03
N GLU A 94 13.62 2.61 12.77
CA GLU A 94 14.83 3.39 13.02
C GLU A 94 15.70 2.82 14.16
N SER A 95 15.08 2.17 15.16
CA SER A 95 15.81 1.60 16.33
C SER A 95 16.62 0.35 15.99
N GLY A 96 16.28 -0.35 14.91
CA GLY A 96 16.92 -1.62 14.55
C GLY A 96 16.60 -2.79 15.51
N GLU A 97 15.60 -2.66 16.38
CA GLU A 97 15.17 -3.70 17.32
C GLU A 97 14.47 -4.87 16.60
N GLU A 98 15.25 -5.74 15.99
CA GLU A 98 14.72 -6.88 15.23
C GLU A 98 13.91 -7.87 16.08
N ALA A 99 14.29 -8.05 17.35
CA ALA A 99 13.60 -8.96 18.26
C ALA A 99 12.12 -8.57 18.48
N ALA A 100 11.83 -7.28 18.59
CA ALA A 100 10.47 -6.77 18.74
C ALA A 100 9.61 -7.01 17.49
N LEU A 101 10.25 -7.21 16.34
CA LEU A 101 9.63 -7.39 15.03
C LEU A 101 9.51 -8.86 14.61
N ALA A 102 10.09 -9.80 15.38
CA ALA A 102 10.09 -11.23 15.10
C ALA A 102 8.77 -11.91 15.54
N GLN A 103 7.64 -11.34 15.18
CA GLN A 103 6.31 -11.87 15.54
C GLN A 103 5.28 -11.67 14.41
N PRO A 104 4.18 -12.45 14.41
CA PRO A 104 3.06 -12.22 13.51
C PRO A 104 2.38 -10.87 13.77
N LEU A 105 1.88 -10.26 12.70
CA LEU A 105 1.20 -8.97 12.74
C LEU A 105 0.01 -8.94 13.72
N GLY A 106 -0.78 -10.01 13.77
CA GLY A 106 -1.91 -10.11 14.70
C GLY A 106 -1.48 -10.00 16.16
N ASN A 107 -0.38 -10.65 16.53
CA ASN A 107 0.17 -10.58 17.89
C ASN A 107 0.69 -9.16 18.21
N PHE A 108 1.38 -8.54 17.26
CA PHE A 108 1.86 -7.16 17.40
C PHE A 108 0.72 -6.18 17.63
N LEU A 109 -0.36 -6.25 16.83
CA LEU A 109 -1.52 -5.39 17.01
C LEU A 109 -2.19 -5.59 18.38
N ALA A 110 -2.34 -6.85 18.82
CA ALA A 110 -2.92 -7.16 20.13
C ALA A 110 -2.03 -6.68 21.29
N GLN A 111 -0.73 -6.92 21.22
CA GLN A 111 0.24 -6.49 22.24
C GLN A 111 0.25 -4.98 22.43
N HIS A 112 0.13 -4.22 21.33
CA HIS A 112 0.09 -2.77 21.36
C HIS A 112 -1.33 -2.19 21.52
N GLY A 113 -2.35 -3.02 21.74
CA GLY A 113 -3.72 -2.59 22.02
C GLY A 113 -4.38 -1.83 20.86
N PHE A 114 -4.13 -2.24 19.61
CA PHE A 114 -4.83 -1.69 18.45
C PHE A 114 -6.23 -2.29 18.33
N GLY A 115 -7.24 -1.42 18.20
CA GLY A 115 -8.64 -1.82 18.16
C GLY A 115 -9.08 -2.36 16.79
N THR A 116 -10.27 -3.01 16.81
CA THR A 116 -10.88 -3.58 15.60
C THR A 116 -11.18 -2.55 14.52
N ALA A 117 -11.54 -1.31 14.90
CA ALA A 117 -11.80 -0.26 13.92
C ALA A 117 -10.53 0.11 13.14
N PHE A 118 -9.38 0.25 13.79
CA PHE A 118 -8.10 0.46 13.13
C PHE A 118 -7.76 -0.72 12.22
N ARG A 119 -7.83 -1.94 12.77
CA ARG A 119 -7.50 -3.16 12.05
C ARG A 119 -8.36 -3.34 10.81
N ASP A 120 -9.70 -3.29 10.94
CA ASP A 120 -10.63 -3.73 9.91
C ASP A 120 -11.06 -2.60 8.95
N TRP A 121 -10.99 -1.32 9.36
CA TRP A 121 -11.43 -0.20 8.55
C TRP A 121 -10.29 0.55 7.86
N TYR A 122 -9.05 0.28 8.26
CA TYR A 122 -7.88 0.90 7.67
C TYR A 122 -6.81 -0.12 7.33
N PHE A 123 -6.27 -0.82 8.35
CA PHE A 123 -4.97 -1.45 8.25
C PHE A 123 -4.98 -2.69 7.36
N LEU A 124 -5.88 -3.64 7.59
CA LEU A 124 -6.00 -4.84 6.75
C LEU A 124 -6.42 -4.54 5.31
N PRO A 125 -7.39 -3.63 5.04
CA PRO A 125 -7.67 -3.19 3.68
C PRO A 125 -6.47 -2.60 2.97
N MET A 126 -5.67 -1.74 3.63
CA MET A 126 -4.45 -1.16 3.06
C MET A 126 -3.44 -2.25 2.71
N LEU A 127 -3.17 -3.18 3.62
CA LEU A 127 -2.24 -4.28 3.36
C LEU A 127 -2.74 -5.19 2.24
N GLY A 128 -4.04 -5.49 2.21
CA GLY A 128 -4.66 -6.28 1.15
C GLY A 128 -4.47 -5.67 -0.24
N CYS A 129 -4.56 -4.35 -0.36
CA CYS A 129 -4.27 -3.64 -1.62
C CYS A 129 -2.80 -3.77 -2.03
N ILE A 130 -1.86 -3.71 -1.09
CA ILE A 130 -0.41 -3.77 -1.37
C ILE A 130 0.01 -5.17 -1.81
N TRP A 131 -0.41 -6.19 -1.08
CA TRP A 131 0.02 -7.58 -1.33
C TRP A 131 -0.98 -8.45 -2.07
N SER A 132 -2.13 -7.92 -2.46
CA SER A 132 -3.20 -8.66 -3.16
C SER A 132 -3.54 -10.00 -2.48
N CYS A 133 -3.57 -10.00 -1.15
CA CYS A 133 -3.72 -11.17 -0.32
C CYS A 133 -4.97 -11.06 0.57
N PRO A 134 -5.68 -12.17 0.85
CA PRO A 134 -6.81 -12.17 1.78
C PRO A 134 -6.44 -11.61 3.15
N THR A 135 -7.32 -10.81 3.73
CA THR A 135 -7.05 -10.06 4.96
C THR A 135 -6.82 -10.94 6.20
N ASP A 136 -7.40 -12.14 6.24
CA ASP A 136 -7.18 -13.12 7.30
C ASP A 136 -5.76 -13.69 7.31
N GLN A 137 -5.13 -13.81 6.14
CA GLN A 137 -3.75 -14.27 6.01
C GLN A 137 -2.75 -13.18 6.42
N MET A 138 -3.11 -11.91 6.24
CA MET A 138 -2.26 -10.77 6.61
C MET A 138 -1.88 -10.76 8.10
N LEU A 139 -2.76 -11.22 8.99
CA LEU A 139 -2.49 -11.26 10.43
C LEU A 139 -1.37 -12.24 10.81
N ARG A 140 -1.05 -13.20 9.96
CA ARG A 140 0.07 -14.14 10.12
C ARG A 140 1.38 -13.62 9.51
N PHE A 141 1.33 -12.51 8.80
CA PHE A 141 2.48 -11.93 8.13
C PHE A 141 3.53 -11.45 9.16
N PRO A 142 4.84 -11.60 8.88
CA PRO A 142 5.87 -11.09 9.77
C PRO A 142 5.80 -9.56 9.86
N VAL A 143 5.70 -9.03 11.07
CA VAL A 143 5.61 -7.58 11.27
C VAL A 143 6.83 -6.83 10.76
N ALA A 144 8.03 -7.44 10.86
CA ALA A 144 9.26 -6.87 10.33
C ALA A 144 9.17 -6.52 8.84
N THR A 145 8.68 -7.46 8.03
CA THR A 145 8.53 -7.25 6.58
C THR A 145 7.58 -6.10 6.29
N MET A 146 6.45 -6.06 6.99
CA MET A 146 5.45 -5.01 6.83
C MET A 146 5.99 -3.64 7.23
N ILE A 147 6.63 -3.51 8.40
CA ILE A 147 7.17 -2.23 8.88
C ILE A 147 8.26 -1.73 7.94
N ARG A 148 9.23 -2.57 7.57
CA ARG A 148 10.31 -2.20 6.64
C ARG A 148 9.77 -1.75 5.29
N PHE A 149 8.83 -2.50 4.74
CA PHE A 149 8.20 -2.14 3.46
C PHE A 149 7.49 -0.78 3.56
N CYS A 150 6.60 -0.61 4.55
CA CYS A 150 5.84 0.63 4.71
C CYS A 150 6.75 1.84 5.01
N HIS A 151 7.81 1.65 5.81
CA HIS A 151 8.78 2.70 6.10
C HIS A 151 9.56 3.11 4.84
N ASN A 152 10.13 2.13 4.11
CA ASN A 152 10.92 2.41 2.89
C ASN A 152 10.09 3.12 1.83
N HIS A 153 8.82 2.74 1.67
CA HIS A 153 7.93 3.32 0.67
C HIS A 153 7.22 4.61 1.15
N GLY A 154 7.49 5.08 2.36
CA GLY A 154 6.87 6.28 2.92
C GLY A 154 5.37 6.16 3.20
N LEU A 155 4.84 4.94 3.33
CA LEU A 155 3.41 4.68 3.52
C LEU A 155 2.91 4.98 4.93
N ILE A 156 3.80 4.97 5.92
CA ILE A 156 3.53 5.35 7.32
C ILE A 156 3.87 6.82 7.61
N GLN A 157 4.14 7.62 6.57
CA GLN A 157 4.38 9.06 6.69
C GLN A 157 3.12 9.84 6.34
N VAL A 158 2.79 10.83 7.18
CA VAL A 158 1.67 11.76 6.93
C VAL A 158 2.12 12.93 6.07
N SER A 159 3.37 13.37 6.23
CA SER A 159 4.03 14.45 5.49
C SER A 159 5.29 13.94 4.79
N ASN A 160 5.83 14.70 3.85
CA ASN A 160 7.02 14.35 3.07
C ASN A 160 6.91 12.99 2.36
N ARG A 161 5.72 12.67 1.88
CA ARG A 161 5.51 11.48 1.07
C ARG A 161 6.30 11.59 -0.23
N PRO A 162 6.92 10.51 -0.72
CA PRO A 162 7.59 10.54 -2.01
C PRO A 162 6.59 10.84 -3.13
N GLN A 163 7.05 11.54 -4.17
CA GLN A 163 6.29 11.66 -5.41
C GLN A 163 6.27 10.29 -6.09
N TRP A 164 5.09 9.85 -6.48
CA TRP A 164 4.91 8.61 -7.21
C TRP A 164 4.81 8.86 -8.72
N PHE A 165 5.28 7.89 -9.48
CA PHE A 165 5.29 7.89 -10.93
C PHE A 165 4.72 6.57 -11.45
N THR A 166 4.25 6.60 -12.69
CA THR A 166 3.92 5.42 -13.47
C THR A 166 4.61 5.49 -14.84
N VAL A 167 4.71 4.37 -15.53
CA VAL A 167 5.26 4.35 -16.88
C VAL A 167 4.25 4.98 -17.85
N ALA A 168 4.65 6.01 -18.58
CA ALA A 168 3.77 6.64 -19.57
C ALA A 168 3.42 5.64 -20.68
N GLY A 169 2.12 5.40 -20.88
CA GLY A 169 1.61 4.40 -21.82
C GLY A 169 1.64 2.94 -21.32
N GLY A 170 1.95 2.75 -20.03
CA GLY A 170 1.92 1.46 -19.35
C GLY A 170 3.24 0.67 -19.42
N ALA A 171 3.35 -0.36 -18.59
CA ALA A 171 4.57 -1.17 -18.44
C ALA A 171 5.01 -1.85 -19.74
N ARG A 172 4.11 -2.09 -20.67
CA ARG A 172 4.41 -2.66 -21.97
C ARG A 172 5.47 -1.88 -22.74
N GLN A 173 5.58 -0.55 -22.51
CA GLN A 173 6.54 0.30 -23.21
C GLN A 173 8.01 -0.12 -22.95
N TYR A 174 8.37 -0.45 -21.71
CA TYR A 174 9.71 -0.95 -21.42
C TYR A 174 9.85 -2.45 -21.71
N VAL A 175 8.80 -3.26 -21.50
CA VAL A 175 8.83 -4.69 -21.80
C VAL A 175 9.10 -4.94 -23.27
N ASP A 176 8.40 -4.26 -24.18
CA ASP A 176 8.61 -4.40 -25.63
C ASP A 176 10.04 -3.98 -26.06
N LYS A 177 10.63 -3.01 -25.37
CA LYS A 177 12.02 -2.61 -25.61
C LYS A 177 13.04 -3.63 -25.09
N LEU A 178 12.81 -4.18 -23.89
CA LEU A 178 13.66 -5.23 -23.31
C LEU A 178 13.65 -6.52 -24.11
N LEU A 179 12.52 -6.86 -24.70
CA LEU A 179 12.38 -8.09 -25.49
C LEU A 179 12.99 -8.00 -26.89
N ARG A 180 13.43 -6.82 -27.34
CA ARG A 180 14.07 -6.66 -28.65
C ARG A 180 15.36 -7.49 -28.73
N GLY A 181 15.38 -8.40 -29.70
CA GLY A 181 16.53 -9.29 -29.92
C GLY A 181 16.57 -10.54 -29.04
N LEU A 182 15.55 -10.76 -28.19
CA LEU A 182 15.40 -11.96 -27.38
C LEU A 182 14.38 -12.93 -28.04
N ASP A 183 14.68 -14.24 -27.96
CA ASP A 183 13.70 -15.29 -28.35
C ASP A 183 12.67 -15.48 -27.21
N ALA A 184 11.71 -14.58 -27.12
CA ALA A 184 10.67 -14.61 -26.10
C ALA A 184 9.54 -15.56 -26.53
N ARG A 185 9.39 -16.66 -25.82
CA ARG A 185 8.36 -17.69 -26.10
C ARG A 185 7.21 -17.59 -25.11
N LEU A 186 6.03 -17.22 -25.59
CA LEU A 186 4.81 -17.16 -24.81
C LEU A 186 4.10 -18.51 -24.77
N GLY A 187 3.37 -18.78 -23.68
CA GLY A 187 2.60 -20.03 -23.53
C GLY A 187 3.45 -21.27 -23.23
N VAL A 188 4.75 -21.10 -23.00
CA VAL A 188 5.68 -22.19 -22.67
C VAL A 188 6.08 -22.07 -21.19
N PRO A 189 5.49 -22.87 -20.29
CA PRO A 189 5.88 -22.84 -18.88
C PRO A 189 7.29 -23.41 -18.70
N VAL A 190 8.08 -22.78 -17.83
CA VAL A 190 9.40 -23.29 -17.44
C VAL A 190 9.21 -24.58 -16.65
N GLN A 191 9.72 -25.69 -17.14
CA GLN A 191 9.59 -27.00 -16.50
C GLN A 191 10.81 -27.37 -15.64
N ARG A 192 11.97 -26.81 -15.93
CA ARG A 192 13.21 -27.08 -15.21
C ARG A 192 14.16 -25.87 -15.39
N ILE A 193 14.86 -25.50 -14.34
CA ILE A 193 15.99 -24.56 -14.32
C ILE A 193 17.26 -25.35 -14.06
#